data_fcda61a8fba45fa932fda5d8daebdcd9
#
_entry.id   fcda61a8fba45fa932fda5d8daebdcd9
#
_cell.length_a   1.000
_cell.length_b   1.000
_cell.length_c   1.000
_cell.angle_alpha   90.00
_cell.angle_beta   90.00
_cell.angle_gamma   90.00
#
_symmetry.space_group_name_H-M   'P 1'
#
loop_
_entity.id
_entity.type
_entity.pdbx_description
1 polymer ?
#
loop_
_entity_poly.entity_id
_entity_poly.type
_entity_poly.pdbx_seq_one_letter_code
_entity_poly.pdbx_strand_id
1 'polypeptide(L)'
;MFELELTHQYLKDLKLARKRGLDETKLNAVILKLISGEELPKKNRDHSLTGNYKSFRECHISPDWLLIYSCDVTVKIVTLVRTGSHSDLF
;
A
#
# COMPACT_ATOMS: atom_id res chain seq x y z
N MET A 1 14.31 9.72 -5.30
CA MET A 1 13.15 8.80 -5.46
C MET A 1 13.47 7.47 -4.82
N PHE A 2 12.50 6.85 -4.17
CA PHE A 2 12.67 5.55 -3.53
C PHE A 2 12.57 4.43 -4.57
N GLU A 3 13.27 3.33 -4.32
CA GLU A 3 13.07 2.12 -5.10
C GLU A 3 11.81 1.40 -4.63
N LEU A 4 11.17 0.67 -5.53
CA LEU A 4 9.93 -0.04 -5.24
C LEU A 4 10.19 -1.55 -5.22
N GLU A 5 9.76 -2.20 -4.15
CA GLU A 5 9.76 -3.66 -4.03
C GLU A 5 8.34 -4.17 -3.82
N LEU A 6 8.06 -5.36 -4.35
CA LEU A 6 6.74 -5.99 -4.27
C LEU A 6 6.89 -7.36 -3.66
N THR A 7 6.06 -7.69 -2.66
CA THR A 7 6.03 -9.04 -2.11
C THR A 7 5.25 -9.99 -3.04
N HIS A 8 5.50 -11.28 -2.92
CA HIS A 8 4.72 -12.29 -3.63
C HIS A 8 3.23 -12.19 -3.31
N GLN A 9 2.92 -11.97 -2.03
CA GLN A 9 1.53 -11.87 -1.60
C GLN A 9 0.86 -10.63 -2.20
N TYR A 10 1.58 -9.51 -2.28
CA TYR A 10 1.06 -8.31 -2.93
C TYR A 10 0.67 -8.57 -4.38
N LEU A 11 1.51 -9.30 -5.11
CA LEU A 11 1.23 -9.62 -6.52
C LEU A 11 -0.03 -10.48 -6.66
N LYS A 12 -0.24 -11.42 -5.76
CA LYS A 12 -1.48 -12.21 -5.73
C LYS A 12 -2.69 -11.34 -5.40
N ASP A 13 -2.55 -10.45 -4.42
CA ASP A 13 -3.60 -9.52 -4.03
C ASP A 13 -3.97 -8.60 -5.20
N LEU A 14 -2.99 -8.14 -5.96
CA LEU A 14 -3.20 -7.27 -7.10
C LEU A 14 -4.02 -7.97 -8.20
N LYS A 15 -3.74 -9.24 -8.46
CA LYS A 15 -4.54 -10.02 -9.42
C LYS A 15 -6.01 -10.08 -8.99
N LEU A 16 -6.26 -10.29 -7.70
CA LEU A 16 -7.62 -10.31 -7.18
C LEU A 16 -8.30 -8.95 -7.32
N ALA A 17 -7.58 -7.86 -7.03
CA ALA A 17 -8.08 -6.50 -7.18
C ALA A 17 -8.51 -6.25 -8.64
N ARG A 18 -7.69 -6.69 -9.60
CA ARG A 18 -8.00 -6.57 -11.02
C ARG A 18 -9.25 -7.35 -11.40
N LYS A 19 -9.40 -8.57 -10.88
CA LYS A 19 -10.61 -9.38 -11.11
C LYS A 19 -11.86 -8.71 -10.57
N ARG A 20 -11.75 -8.00 -9.45
CA ARG A 20 -12.85 -7.26 -8.84
C ARG A 20 -13.17 -5.94 -9.57
N GLY A 21 -12.38 -5.58 -10.56
CA GLY A 21 -12.58 -4.35 -11.34
C GLY A 21 -12.20 -3.08 -10.59
N LEU A 22 -11.31 -3.17 -9.61
CA LEU A 22 -10.86 -2.00 -8.87
C LEU A 22 -10.03 -1.08 -9.77
N ASP A 23 -10.15 0.23 -9.57
CA ASP A 23 -9.48 1.23 -10.40
C ASP A 23 -8.00 1.34 -10.05
N GLU A 24 -7.16 0.66 -10.81
CA GLU A 24 -5.72 0.60 -10.60
C GLU A 24 -5.04 1.96 -10.71
N THR A 25 -5.65 2.93 -11.41
CA THR A 25 -5.08 4.27 -11.50
C THR A 25 -5.04 4.96 -10.15
N LYS A 26 -6.00 4.68 -9.26
CA LYS A 26 -6.01 5.21 -7.89
C LYS A 26 -4.86 4.63 -7.08
N LEU A 27 -4.61 3.33 -7.23
CA LEU A 27 -3.49 2.66 -6.57
C LEU A 27 -2.16 3.23 -7.06
N ASN A 28 -2.01 3.37 -8.37
CA ASN A 28 -0.78 3.89 -8.97
C ASN A 28 -0.48 5.32 -8.53
N ALA A 29 -1.51 6.16 -8.37
CA ALA A 29 -1.34 7.52 -7.88
C ALA A 29 -0.77 7.54 -6.46
N VAL A 30 -1.24 6.65 -5.59
CA VAL A 30 -0.72 6.53 -4.22
C VAL A 30 0.72 6.01 -4.24
N ILE A 31 1.00 4.98 -5.02
CA ILE A 31 2.35 4.41 -5.13
C ILE A 31 3.35 5.48 -5.59
N LEU A 32 2.97 6.27 -6.59
CA LEU A 32 3.84 7.32 -7.09
C LEU A 32 4.19 8.35 -6.00
N LYS A 33 3.22 8.74 -5.19
CA LYS A 33 3.48 9.64 -4.07
C LYS A 33 4.43 9.02 -3.05
N LEU A 34 4.25 7.74 -2.73
CA LEU A 34 5.11 7.03 -1.78
C LEU A 34 6.56 6.99 -2.27
N ILE A 35 6.80 6.63 -3.52
CA ILE A 35 8.17 6.53 -4.06
C ILE A 35 8.80 7.90 -4.30
N SER A 36 7.99 8.94 -4.44
CA SER A 36 8.47 10.32 -4.55
C SER A 36 8.80 10.95 -3.21
N GLY A 37 8.51 10.25 -2.10
CA GLY A 37 8.74 10.78 -0.76
C GLY A 37 7.73 11.81 -0.31
N GLU A 38 6.61 11.94 -1.01
CA GLU A 38 5.55 12.89 -0.67
C GLU A 38 4.63 12.32 0.41
N GLU A 39 4.08 13.22 1.24
CA GLU A 39 3.03 12.83 2.18
C GLU A 39 1.74 12.55 1.42
N LEU A 40 1.01 11.52 1.88
CA LEU A 40 -0.30 11.23 1.32
C LEU A 40 -1.33 12.23 1.82
N PRO A 41 -2.34 12.59 0.99
CA PRO A 41 -3.46 13.41 1.46
C PRO A 41 -4.17 12.74 2.64
N LYS A 42 -4.81 13.54 3.49
CA LYS A 42 -5.53 13.05 4.68
C LYS A 42 -6.61 12.02 4.32
N LYS A 43 -7.22 12.12 3.15
CA LYS A 43 -8.24 11.17 2.70
C LYS A 43 -7.72 9.73 2.61
N ASN A 44 -6.42 9.54 2.45
CA ASN A 44 -5.82 8.22 2.37
C ASN A 44 -5.55 7.60 3.74
N ARG A 45 -5.73 8.34 4.82
CA ARG A 45 -5.62 7.83 6.20
C ARG A 45 -4.36 7.03 6.46
N ASP A 46 -3.22 7.52 6.00
CA ASP A 46 -1.92 6.87 6.21
C ASP A 46 -1.57 6.83 7.70
N HIS A 47 -1.31 5.63 8.23
CA HIS A 47 -0.98 5.45 9.63
C HIS A 47 -0.16 4.18 9.87
N SER A 48 0.54 4.14 11.01
CA SER A 48 1.30 2.96 11.43
C SER A 48 0.36 1.87 11.92
N LEU A 49 0.75 0.62 11.67
CA LEU A 49 0.03 -0.54 12.17
C LEU A 49 0.66 -1.07 13.46
N THR A 50 -0.10 -1.88 14.19
CA THR A 50 0.31 -2.55 15.42
C THR A 50 0.11 -4.06 15.30
N GLY A 51 0.49 -4.80 16.34
CA GLY A 51 0.33 -6.26 16.36
C GLY A 51 1.23 -6.94 15.35
N ASN A 52 0.67 -7.88 14.59
CA ASN A 52 1.42 -8.68 13.62
C ASN A 52 2.01 -7.86 12.48
N TYR A 53 1.46 -6.66 12.25
CA TYR A 53 1.91 -5.76 11.20
C TYR A 53 2.74 -4.59 11.74
N LYS A 54 3.26 -4.73 12.96
CA LYS A 54 4.19 -3.74 13.53
C LYS A 54 5.34 -3.51 12.55
N SER A 55 5.75 -2.29 12.36
CA SER A 55 6.76 -1.84 11.39
C SER A 55 6.21 -1.57 10.00
N PHE A 56 4.95 -1.90 9.73
CA PHE A 56 4.30 -1.56 8.48
C PHE A 56 3.34 -0.39 8.67
N ARG A 57 2.98 0.22 7.55
CA ARG A 57 2.00 1.29 7.50
C ARG A 57 0.84 0.87 6.62
N GLU A 58 -0.31 1.49 6.83
CA GLU A 58 -1.50 1.25 6.03
C GLU A 58 -2.01 2.57 5.51
N CYS A 59 -2.47 2.58 4.26
CA CYS A 59 -3.23 3.70 3.73
C CYS A 59 -4.45 3.19 2.97
N HIS A 60 -5.43 4.08 2.77
CA HIS A 60 -6.66 3.76 2.05
C HIS A 60 -6.54 4.26 0.61
N ILE A 61 -6.68 3.36 -0.35
CA ILE A 61 -6.80 3.71 -1.78
C ILE A 61 -8.22 4.22 -2.03
N SER A 62 -9.20 3.54 -1.43
CA SER A 62 -10.59 3.95 -1.34
C SER A 62 -11.13 3.45 0.00
N PRO A 63 -12.38 3.76 0.39
CA PRO A 63 -12.86 3.44 1.75
C PRO A 63 -12.64 2.01 2.22
N ASP A 64 -12.76 1.02 1.34
CA ASP A 64 -12.52 -0.38 1.69
C ASP A 64 -11.46 -1.02 0.78
N TRP A 65 -10.51 -0.25 0.31
CA TRP A 65 -9.37 -0.77 -0.44
C TRP A 65 -8.10 -0.24 0.20
N LEU A 66 -7.38 -1.11 0.90
CA LEU A 66 -6.21 -0.78 1.71
C LEU A 66 -4.92 -1.18 1.02
N LEU A 67 -3.85 -0.48 1.36
CA LEU A 67 -2.50 -0.84 0.97
C LEU A 67 -1.66 -0.90 2.23
N ILE A 68 -1.04 -2.06 2.49
CA ILE A 68 -0.05 -2.22 3.56
C ILE A 68 1.34 -2.13 2.92
N TYR A 69 2.17 -1.25 3.45
CA TYR A 69 3.48 -1.02 2.90
C TYR A 69 4.50 -0.71 4.00
N SER A 70 5.77 -0.75 3.65
CA SER A 70 6.83 -0.26 4.51
C SER A 70 7.69 0.72 3.73
N CYS A 71 8.34 1.63 4.45
CA CYS A 71 9.22 2.63 3.86
C CYS A 71 10.49 2.69 4.69
N ASP A 72 11.61 2.29 4.08
CA ASP A 72 12.92 2.37 4.71
C ASP A 72 13.65 3.59 4.15
N VAL A 73 13.75 4.65 4.97
CA VAL A 73 14.36 5.90 4.54
C VAL A 73 15.89 5.82 4.46
N THR A 74 16.48 4.85 5.14
CA THR A 74 17.95 4.69 5.16
C THR A 74 18.45 4.16 3.82
N VAL A 75 17.82 3.11 3.30
CA VAL A 75 18.19 2.53 2.00
C VAL A 75 17.29 3.01 0.88
N LYS A 76 16.27 3.80 1.20
CA LYS A 76 15.31 4.39 0.27
C LYS A 76 14.55 3.36 -0.55
N ILE A 77 13.89 2.44 0.16
CA ILE A 77 13.05 1.40 -0.44
C ILE A 77 11.64 1.50 0.12
N VAL A 78 10.64 1.50 -0.76
CA VAL A 78 9.23 1.31 -0.42
C VAL A 78 8.86 -0.11 -0.82
N THR A 79 8.34 -0.89 0.12
CA THR A 79 7.88 -2.26 -0.14
C THR A 79 6.37 -2.32 -0.03
N LEU A 80 5.71 -2.78 -1.10
CA LEU A 80 4.27 -3.03 -1.08
C LEU A 80 4.05 -4.43 -0.57
N VAL A 81 3.40 -4.56 0.58
CA VAL A 81 3.31 -5.80 1.33
C VAL A 81 2.01 -6.54 1.04
N ARG A 82 0.88 -5.85 1.12
CA ARG A 82 -0.44 -6.40 0.83
C ARG A 82 -1.38 -5.33 0.33
N THR A 83 -2.41 -5.74 -0.42
CA THR A 83 -3.52 -4.85 -0.76
C THR A 83 -4.83 -5.66 -0.80
N GLY A 84 -5.93 -5.04 -0.41
CA GLY A 84 -7.24 -5.70 -0.37
C GLY A 84 -8.20 -4.94 0.52
N SER A 85 -9.37 -5.53 0.74
CA SER A 85 -10.36 -4.99 1.66
C SER A 85 -9.97 -5.28 3.11
N HIS A 86 -10.69 -4.67 4.07
CA HIS A 86 -10.48 -4.98 5.49
C HIS A 86 -10.64 -6.49 5.74
N SER A 87 -11.65 -7.12 5.17
CA SER A 87 -11.87 -8.55 5.39
C SER A 87 -10.82 -9.43 4.72
N ASP A 88 -10.18 -8.95 3.65
CA ASP A 88 -9.07 -9.69 3.02
C ASP A 88 -7.82 -9.68 3.89
N LEU A 89 -7.57 -8.59 4.62
CA LEU A 89 -6.29 -8.35 5.29
C LEU A 89 -6.33 -8.60 6.80
N PHE A 90 -7.51 -8.55 7.41
CA PHE A 90 -7.66 -8.63 8.88
C PHE A 90 -8.75 -9.59 9.35
#